data_0dac4ee47069b12f2f9d145c325be2df
#
_entry.id   0dac4ee47069b12f2f9d145c325be2df
#
_cell.length_a   1.000
_cell.length_b   1.000
_cell.length_c   1.000
_cell.angle_alpha   90.00
_cell.angle_beta   90.00
_cell.angle_gamma   90.00
#
_symmetry.space_group_name_H-M   'P 1'
#
loop_
_entity.id
_entity.type
_entity.pdbx_description
1 polymer ?
#
loop_
_entity_poly.entity_id
_entity_poly.type
_entity_poly.pdbx_seq_one_letter_code
_entity_poly.pdbx_strand_id
1 'polypeptide(L)'
;MKKIIFLFIVVLFASCNKEKKNNEETDFVEPEIIYKYGYKLNDYIVIHDTIRKNENFSEILGRHHVDYAKVLEIVNKIRDTFNVRKIKGGIPYTILAKKDSTEQAQIFIYKHSLVNYSVIDFKD
;
A
#
# COMPACT_ATOMS: atom_id res chain seq x y z
N MET A 1 47.16 -59.41 12.77
CA MET A 1 46.30 -58.83 11.77
C MET A 1 45.02 -58.21 12.31
N LYS A 2 44.43 -58.69 13.36
CA LYS A 2 43.20 -58.12 13.94
C LYS A 2 43.38 -56.74 14.61
N LYS A 3 44.55 -56.35 15.03
CA LYS A 3 44.85 -55.07 15.69
C LYS A 3 45.04 -53.93 14.73
N ILE A 4 45.34 -54.15 13.46
CA ILE A 4 45.54 -53.12 12.43
C ILE A 4 44.21 -52.66 11.86
N ILE A 5 43.24 -53.55 11.80
CA ILE A 5 41.89 -53.22 11.32
C ILE A 5 41.16 -52.30 12.30
N PHE A 6 41.42 -52.42 13.60
CA PHE A 6 40.78 -51.58 14.62
C PHE A 6 41.30 -50.13 14.62
N LEU A 7 42.57 -49.96 14.20
CA LEU A 7 43.15 -48.60 14.10
C LEU A 7 42.61 -47.80 12.89
N PHE A 8 42.17 -48.49 11.83
CA PHE A 8 41.69 -47.88 10.63
C PHE A 8 40.23 -47.33 10.75
N ILE A 9 39.47 -47.90 11.68
CA ILE A 9 38.07 -47.51 11.92
C ILE A 9 37.97 -46.21 12.73
N VAL A 10 38.96 -45.90 13.57
CA VAL A 10 38.95 -44.72 14.45
C VAL A 10 39.23 -43.41 13.68
N VAL A 11 39.88 -43.50 12.51
CA VAL A 11 40.22 -42.30 11.70
C VAL A 11 39.02 -41.76 10.89
N LEU A 12 37.97 -42.56 10.73
CA LEU A 12 36.81 -42.17 9.92
C LEU A 12 35.77 -41.31 10.66
N PHE A 13 35.89 -41.08 11.97
CA PHE A 13 34.95 -40.28 12.74
C PHE A 13 35.40 -38.83 13.02
N ALA A 14 36.58 -38.44 12.52
CA ALA A 14 37.11 -37.08 12.72
C ALA A 14 36.83 -36.10 11.57
N SER A 15 35.92 -36.43 10.67
CA SER A 15 35.56 -35.53 9.56
C SER A 15 34.06 -35.38 9.50
N CYS A 16 33.57 -34.36 10.17
CA CYS A 16 32.42 -33.51 9.81
C CYS A 16 31.91 -32.78 11.05
N ASN A 17 32.55 -31.65 11.38
CA ASN A 17 31.88 -30.55 12.04
C ASN A 17 32.28 -29.26 11.33
N LYS A 18 31.75 -29.08 10.11
CA LYS A 18 31.55 -27.73 9.57
C LYS A 18 30.19 -27.30 10.04
N GLU A 19 30.14 -26.62 11.17
CA GLU A 19 29.04 -25.73 11.48
C GLU A 19 28.95 -24.74 10.34
N LYS A 20 27.96 -24.95 9.45
CA LYS A 20 27.44 -23.85 8.63
C LYS A 20 26.82 -22.86 9.61
N LYS A 21 27.57 -21.82 9.98
CA LYS A 21 26.95 -20.56 10.40
C LYS A 21 26.07 -20.14 9.24
N ASN A 22 24.78 -20.42 9.33
CA ASN A 22 23.77 -19.67 8.61
C ASN A 22 23.86 -18.25 9.17
N ASN A 23 24.66 -17.41 8.53
CA ASN A 23 24.41 -15.97 8.58
C ASN A 23 23.07 -15.82 7.85
N GLU A 24 21.98 -15.80 8.59
CA GLU A 24 20.78 -15.09 8.19
C GLU A 24 21.19 -13.60 8.18
N GLU A 25 21.84 -13.19 7.11
CA GLU A 25 21.73 -11.80 6.66
C GLU A 25 20.25 -11.63 6.41
N THR A 26 19.55 -11.09 7.39
CA THR A 26 18.29 -10.40 7.16
C THR A 26 18.64 -9.29 6.18
N ASP A 27 18.44 -9.60 4.91
CA ASP A 27 18.47 -8.64 3.82
C ASP A 27 17.41 -7.58 4.20
N PHE A 28 17.88 -6.48 4.79
CA PHE A 28 17.04 -5.34 5.14
C PHE A 28 16.70 -4.69 3.81
N VAL A 29 15.69 -5.24 3.13
CA VAL A 29 15.17 -4.65 1.91
C VAL A 29 14.54 -3.34 2.33
N GLU A 30 15.28 -2.25 2.11
CA GLU A 30 14.77 -0.90 2.29
C GLU A 30 13.52 -0.77 1.41
N PRO A 31 12.36 -0.37 1.97
CA PRO A 31 11.12 -0.33 1.21
C PRO A 31 11.27 0.63 0.03
N GLU A 32 10.99 0.13 -1.16
CA GLU A 32 11.03 0.93 -2.39
C GLU A 32 10.14 2.16 -2.24
N ILE A 33 10.70 3.34 -2.49
CA ILE A 33 9.96 4.61 -2.43
C ILE A 33 9.18 4.78 -3.72
N ILE A 34 7.85 4.79 -3.63
CA ILE A 34 6.93 4.89 -4.77
C ILE A 34 6.33 6.29 -4.84
N TYR A 35 6.63 7.02 -5.93
CA TYR A 35 5.98 8.30 -6.23
C TYR A 35 4.92 8.11 -7.31
N LYS A 36 3.71 8.56 -7.05
CA LYS A 36 2.60 8.53 -8.01
C LYS A 36 1.60 9.66 -7.74
N TYR A 37 0.99 10.19 -8.78
CA TYR A 37 0.01 11.30 -8.69
C TYR A 37 0.55 12.56 -7.99
N GLY A 38 1.86 12.76 -7.92
CA GLY A 38 2.51 13.85 -7.21
C GLY A 38 2.75 13.59 -5.71
N TYR A 39 2.50 12.37 -5.21
CA TYR A 39 2.63 12.00 -3.80
C TYR A 39 3.58 10.81 -3.63
N LYS A 40 4.28 10.80 -2.50
CA LYS A 40 5.01 9.64 -2.00
C LYS A 40 4.02 8.67 -1.37
N LEU A 41 3.69 7.60 -2.08
CA LEU A 41 2.64 6.66 -1.65
C LEU A 41 2.96 5.95 -0.33
N ASN A 42 4.25 5.81 0.00
CA ASN A 42 4.70 5.20 1.26
C ASN A 42 4.20 5.95 2.52
N ASP A 43 3.83 7.24 2.39
CA ASP A 43 3.36 8.06 3.50
C ASP A 43 1.85 7.89 3.76
N TYR A 44 1.16 7.12 2.94
CA TYR A 44 -0.29 6.91 2.99
C TYR A 44 -0.67 5.44 3.04
N ILE A 45 -1.89 5.17 3.49
CA ILE A 45 -2.60 3.94 3.15
C ILE A 45 -3.21 4.16 1.78
N VAL A 46 -2.84 3.32 0.81
CA VAL A 46 -3.34 3.41 -0.57
C VAL A 46 -4.51 2.44 -0.73
N ILE A 47 -5.69 2.96 -1.03
CA ILE A 47 -6.92 2.20 -1.21
C ILE A 47 -7.37 2.32 -2.66
N HIS A 48 -7.44 1.19 -3.37
CA HIS A 48 -8.00 1.10 -4.71
C HIS A 48 -9.39 0.51 -4.61
N ASP A 49 -10.39 1.21 -5.17
CA ASP A 49 -11.76 0.74 -5.17
C ASP A 49 -12.48 1.20 -6.45
N THR A 50 -13.72 0.77 -6.60
CA THR A 50 -14.58 1.11 -7.73
C THR A 50 -15.87 1.73 -7.22
N ILE A 51 -16.33 2.79 -7.88
CA ILE A 51 -17.59 3.47 -7.55
C ILE A 51 -18.74 2.50 -7.76
N ARG A 52 -19.58 2.33 -6.74
CA ARG A 52 -20.75 1.46 -6.78
C ARG A 52 -21.84 2.08 -7.65
N LYS A 53 -22.75 1.25 -8.11
CA LYS A 53 -23.94 1.73 -8.84
C LYS A 53 -24.72 2.71 -7.99
N ASN A 54 -25.04 3.89 -8.53
CA ASN A 54 -25.76 4.99 -7.88
C ASN A 54 -25.08 5.58 -6.64
N GLU A 55 -23.80 5.27 -6.40
CA GLU A 55 -23.04 5.86 -5.30
C GLU A 55 -22.63 7.28 -5.65
N ASN A 56 -22.80 8.19 -4.71
CA ASN A 56 -22.39 9.58 -4.85
C ASN A 56 -21.08 9.90 -4.13
N PHE A 57 -20.49 11.05 -4.41
CA PHE A 57 -19.20 11.47 -3.86
C PHE A 57 -19.19 11.51 -2.32
N SER A 58 -20.30 11.96 -1.70
CA SER A 58 -20.41 12.02 -0.24
C SER A 58 -20.40 10.63 0.39
N GLU A 59 -21.06 9.66 -0.23
CA GLU A 59 -21.07 8.26 0.23
C GLU A 59 -19.69 7.62 0.11
N ILE A 60 -18.96 7.91 -0.98
CA ILE A 60 -17.59 7.44 -1.16
C ILE A 60 -16.70 7.97 -0.02
N LEU A 61 -16.67 9.29 0.19
CA LEU A 61 -15.83 9.90 1.22
C LEU A 61 -16.25 9.47 2.63
N GLY A 62 -17.55 9.30 2.89
CA GLY A 62 -18.07 8.79 4.15
C GLY A 62 -17.57 7.38 4.47
N ARG A 63 -17.50 6.49 3.48
CA ARG A 63 -16.90 5.15 3.63
C ARG A 63 -15.42 5.20 3.98
N HIS A 64 -14.74 6.27 3.63
CA HIS A 64 -13.34 6.49 3.91
C HIS A 64 -13.12 7.49 5.06
N HIS A 65 -14.05 7.50 6.02
CA HIS A 65 -13.94 8.19 7.31
C HIS A 65 -13.88 9.71 7.23
N VAL A 66 -14.45 10.33 6.19
CA VAL A 66 -14.58 11.79 6.08
C VAL A 66 -15.96 12.21 6.58
N ASP A 67 -15.98 13.15 7.53
CA ASP A 67 -17.23 13.70 8.07
C ASP A 67 -18.04 14.44 7.00
N TYR A 68 -19.37 14.38 7.12
CA TYR A 68 -20.27 15.03 6.18
C TYR A 68 -20.06 16.55 6.07
N ALA A 69 -19.77 17.22 7.18
CA ALA A 69 -19.44 18.64 7.18
C ALA A 69 -18.18 18.95 6.34
N LYS A 70 -17.15 18.12 6.49
CA LYS A 70 -15.92 18.21 5.67
C LYS A 70 -16.19 17.90 4.21
N VAL A 71 -17.06 16.94 3.90
CA VAL A 71 -17.46 16.63 2.52
C VAL A 71 -18.12 17.85 1.87
N LEU A 72 -19.01 18.55 2.56
CA LEU A 72 -19.64 19.77 2.04
C LEU A 72 -18.61 20.88 1.75
N GLU A 73 -17.65 21.06 2.65
CA GLU A 73 -16.54 22.00 2.44
C GLU A 73 -15.74 21.65 1.18
N ILE A 74 -15.36 20.38 1.03
CA ILE A 74 -14.62 19.87 -0.14
C ILE A 74 -15.42 20.16 -1.42
N VAL A 75 -16.69 19.76 -1.47
CA VAL A 75 -17.56 19.94 -2.65
C VAL A 75 -17.66 21.41 -3.04
N ASN A 76 -17.83 22.30 -2.07
CA ASN A 76 -17.88 23.74 -2.32
C ASN A 76 -16.57 24.28 -2.88
N LYS A 77 -15.44 23.80 -2.37
CA LYS A 77 -14.10 24.23 -2.79
C LYS A 77 -13.76 23.78 -4.21
N ILE A 78 -14.19 22.59 -4.62
CA ILE A 78 -13.81 21.98 -5.90
C ILE A 78 -14.84 22.16 -7.02
N ARG A 79 -16.03 22.71 -6.74
CA ARG A 79 -17.17 22.76 -7.67
C ARG A 79 -16.84 23.35 -9.04
N ASP A 80 -15.90 24.30 -9.09
CA ASP A 80 -15.52 24.99 -10.33
C ASP A 80 -14.47 24.21 -11.14
N THR A 81 -13.80 23.24 -10.52
CA THR A 81 -12.73 22.44 -11.14
C THR A 81 -13.12 20.99 -11.33
N PHE A 82 -13.95 20.42 -10.45
CA PHE A 82 -14.39 19.04 -10.51
C PHE A 82 -15.89 18.92 -10.20
N ASN A 83 -16.64 18.41 -11.16
CA ASN A 83 -18.08 18.23 -10.99
C ASN A 83 -18.37 16.84 -10.38
N VAL A 84 -18.60 16.81 -9.06
CA VAL A 84 -18.90 15.58 -8.31
C VAL A 84 -20.16 14.85 -8.80
N ARG A 85 -21.08 15.53 -9.49
CA ARG A 85 -22.30 14.92 -10.04
C ARG A 85 -22.04 14.10 -11.31
N LYS A 86 -20.84 14.25 -11.91
CA LYS A 86 -20.46 13.54 -13.14
C LYS A 86 -19.70 12.25 -12.86
N ILE A 87 -19.43 11.91 -11.60
CA ILE A 87 -18.84 10.61 -11.27
C ILE A 87 -19.82 9.50 -11.66
N LYS A 88 -19.28 8.36 -12.10
CA LYS A 88 -20.07 7.25 -12.61
C LYS A 88 -19.75 5.95 -11.88
N GLY A 89 -20.79 5.16 -11.63
CA GLY A 89 -20.61 3.78 -11.17
C GLY A 89 -19.74 2.96 -12.14
N GLY A 90 -18.97 2.03 -11.60
CA GLY A 90 -18.04 1.20 -12.36
C GLY A 90 -16.68 1.84 -12.65
N ILE A 91 -16.47 3.12 -12.32
CA ILE A 91 -15.20 3.81 -12.53
C ILE A 91 -14.27 3.57 -11.34
N PRO A 92 -13.01 3.16 -11.58
CA PRO A 92 -12.04 2.98 -10.52
C PRO A 92 -11.57 4.32 -9.96
N TYR A 93 -11.32 4.33 -8.65
CA TYR A 93 -10.71 5.46 -7.97
C TYR A 93 -9.64 4.98 -6.99
N THR A 94 -8.83 5.91 -6.52
CA THR A 94 -7.83 5.65 -5.49
C THR A 94 -7.99 6.67 -4.37
N ILE A 95 -7.95 6.20 -3.13
CA ILE A 95 -7.85 7.03 -1.94
C ILE A 95 -6.43 6.94 -1.39
N LEU A 96 -5.87 8.09 -1.03
CA LEU A 96 -4.71 8.14 -0.16
C LEU A 96 -5.20 8.58 1.22
N ALA A 97 -5.15 7.65 2.18
CA ALA A 97 -5.65 7.86 3.54
C ALA A 97 -4.50 8.08 4.52
N LYS A 98 -4.80 8.68 5.67
CA LYS A 98 -3.85 8.83 6.78
C LYS A 98 -3.32 7.46 7.20
N LYS A 99 -2.03 7.40 7.43
CA LYS A 99 -1.36 6.20 7.95
C LYS A 99 -1.38 6.18 9.48
N ASP A 100 -2.58 6.35 10.03
CA ASP A 100 -2.86 6.32 11.46
C ASP A 100 -4.12 5.48 11.74
N SER A 101 -4.54 5.41 13.00
CA SER A 101 -5.71 4.62 13.43
C SER A 101 -7.04 5.10 12.84
N THR A 102 -7.10 6.32 12.30
CA THR A 102 -8.32 6.88 11.69
C THR A 102 -8.51 6.40 10.27
N GLU A 103 -7.43 6.12 9.54
CA GLU A 103 -7.43 5.78 8.11
C GLU A 103 -8.27 6.75 7.26
N GLN A 104 -8.39 8.01 7.73
CA GLN A 104 -9.22 9.02 7.09
C GLN A 104 -8.66 9.40 5.72
N ALA A 105 -9.50 9.40 4.70
CA ALA A 105 -9.14 9.86 3.38
C ALA A 105 -8.64 11.31 3.38
N GLN A 106 -7.59 11.58 2.62
CA GLN A 106 -7.00 12.90 2.44
C GLN A 106 -6.94 13.33 0.99
N ILE A 107 -6.85 12.37 0.08
CA ILE A 107 -6.73 12.61 -1.35
C ILE A 107 -7.61 11.60 -2.06
N PHE A 108 -8.43 12.09 -3.00
CA PHE A 108 -9.26 11.28 -3.88
C PHE A 108 -8.77 11.42 -5.31
N ILE A 109 -8.50 10.30 -5.97
CA ILE A 109 -8.00 10.26 -7.34
C ILE A 109 -9.03 9.54 -8.20
N TYR A 110 -9.73 10.30 -9.04
CA TYR A 110 -10.73 9.79 -9.98
C TYR A 110 -10.10 9.52 -11.34
N LYS A 111 -10.27 8.32 -11.85
CA LYS A 111 -9.72 7.92 -13.14
C LYS A 111 -10.74 8.11 -14.25
N HIS A 112 -10.58 9.13 -15.08
CA HIS A 112 -11.42 9.35 -16.27
C HIS A 112 -11.14 8.33 -17.37
N SER A 113 -9.86 7.92 -17.51
CA SER A 113 -9.37 6.93 -18.47
C SER A 113 -8.06 6.32 -17.98
N LEU A 114 -7.43 5.50 -18.80
CA LEU A 114 -6.12 4.89 -18.47
C LEU A 114 -5.02 5.93 -18.24
N VAL A 115 -5.12 7.10 -18.91
CA VAL A 115 -4.08 8.14 -18.88
C VAL A 115 -4.55 9.48 -18.31
N ASN A 116 -5.86 9.64 -18.06
CA ASN A 116 -6.43 10.89 -17.55
C ASN A 116 -7.11 10.66 -16.20
N TYR A 117 -6.74 11.47 -15.22
CA TYR A 117 -7.28 11.42 -13.86
C TYR A 117 -7.37 12.81 -13.22
N SER A 118 -8.27 12.96 -12.27
CA SER A 118 -8.37 14.16 -11.43
C SER A 118 -7.87 13.81 -10.02
N VAL A 119 -7.09 14.72 -9.43
CA VAL A 119 -6.62 14.62 -8.05
C VAL A 119 -7.32 15.69 -7.23
N ILE A 120 -8.00 15.28 -6.18
CA ILE A 120 -8.65 16.14 -5.21
C ILE A 120 -7.92 15.97 -3.89
N ASP A 121 -7.10 16.96 -3.55
CA ASP A 121 -6.38 17.05 -2.28
C ASP A 121 -7.19 17.90 -1.30
N PHE A 122 -7.58 17.32 -0.19
CA PHE A 122 -8.35 17.98 0.88
C PHE A 122 -7.71 17.79 2.26
N LYS A 123 -6.40 17.60 2.27
CA LYS A 123 -5.60 17.67 3.50
C LYS A 123 -5.77 19.04 4.17
N ASP A 124 -5.79 19.03 5.49
CA ASP A 124 -5.75 20.25 6.32
C ASP A 124 -4.34 20.86 6.32
#